data_639f923b515a9053477139a0acb914a5
#
_entry.id   639f923b515a9053477139a0acb914a5
#
_cell.length_a   1.000
_cell.length_b   1.000
_cell.length_c   1.000
_cell.angle_alpha   90.00
_cell.angle_beta   90.00
_cell.angle_gamma   90.00
#
_symmetry.space_group_name_H-M   'P 1'
#
loop_
_entity.id
_entity.type
_entity.pdbx_description
1 polymer ?
#
loop_
_entity_poly.entity_id
_entity_poly.type
_entity_poly.pdbx_seq_one_letter_code
_entity_poly.pdbx_strand_id
1 'polypeptide(L)'
;VEESTLPVFSPDHTRTHGDCTVVPLRGEIDLLTAPDLTRFLDDLTEGVHPDLLIDLRQVDFLDGSGITTLVRARSRAVARDGRLRLLCTHPPTLRILRLPELRLHFDLLEHMPAPEPAP
;
A
#
# COMPACT_ATOMS: atom_id res chain seq x y z
N VAL A 1 6.29 30.68 2.05
CA VAL A 1 6.18 29.74 1.04
C VAL A 1 5.58 28.53 1.56
N GLU A 2 4.69 28.10 0.87
CA GLU A 2 4.15 27.05 1.29
C GLU A 2 4.87 25.91 0.86
N GLU A 3 5.01 24.91 1.58
CA GLU A 3 5.55 23.84 1.13
C GLU A 3 4.77 23.16 0.26
N SER A 4 5.28 22.72 -0.76
CA SER A 4 4.60 21.96 -1.66
C SER A 4 4.38 20.66 -1.06
N THR A 5 3.28 20.44 -0.55
CA THR A 5 2.96 19.17 0.01
C THR A 5 2.50 18.28 -1.08
N LEU A 6 3.34 17.38 -1.50
CA LEU A 6 2.94 16.41 -2.51
C LEU A 6 1.99 15.41 -1.88
N PRO A 7 0.97 14.97 -2.60
CA PRO A 7 0.04 14.00 -2.05
C PRO A 7 0.73 12.66 -1.78
N VAL A 8 0.17 11.90 -0.84
CA VAL A 8 0.70 10.60 -0.47
C VAL A 8 0.58 9.62 -1.62
N PHE A 9 -0.43 9.79 -2.46
CA PHE A 9 -0.66 8.93 -3.61
C PHE A 9 -1.05 9.80 -4.81
N SER A 10 -0.92 9.21 -5.99
CA SER A 10 -1.38 9.86 -7.21
C SER A 10 -1.95 8.80 -8.13
N PRO A 11 -3.19 8.93 -8.57
CA PRO A 11 -3.75 7.99 -9.54
C PRO A 11 -2.90 7.87 -10.81
N ASP A 12 -2.24 8.97 -11.18
CA ASP A 12 -1.42 8.97 -12.39
C ASP A 12 -0.18 8.11 -12.24
N HIS A 13 0.25 7.79 -11.03
CA HIS A 13 1.43 6.96 -10.80
C HIS A 13 1.07 5.49 -10.57
N THR A 14 -0.22 5.19 -10.52
CA THR A 14 -0.66 3.81 -10.40
C THR A 14 -0.47 3.13 -11.75
N ARG A 15 0.15 1.96 -11.75
CA ARG A 15 0.47 1.28 -13.00
C ARG A 15 0.28 -0.22 -12.86
N THR A 16 0.28 -0.93 -13.98
CA THR A 16 0.18 -2.37 -13.95
C THR A 16 1.57 -3.00 -14.01
N HIS A 17 1.70 -4.19 -13.42
CA HIS A 17 2.93 -4.96 -13.42
C HIS A 17 2.49 -6.42 -13.48
N GLY A 18 2.39 -6.98 -14.68
CA GLY A 18 1.68 -8.24 -14.90
C GLY A 18 0.20 -8.02 -14.66
N ASP A 19 -0.41 -8.87 -13.83
CA ASP A 19 -1.81 -8.68 -13.45
C ASP A 19 -1.97 -7.85 -12.20
N CYS A 20 -0.88 -7.31 -11.66
CA CYS A 20 -0.89 -6.60 -10.41
C CYS A 20 -0.97 -5.10 -10.64
N THR A 21 -1.69 -4.40 -9.80
CA THR A 21 -1.74 -2.94 -9.81
C THR A 21 -0.74 -2.43 -8.77
N VAL A 22 0.26 -1.69 -9.22
CA VAL A 22 1.27 -1.10 -8.33
C VAL A 22 0.82 0.30 -7.94
N VAL A 23 0.78 0.55 -6.65
CA VAL A 23 0.30 1.81 -6.08
C VAL A 23 1.44 2.45 -5.30
N PRO A 24 2.20 3.37 -5.90
CA PRO A 24 3.26 4.05 -5.17
C PRO A 24 2.69 5.03 -4.16
N LEU A 25 3.19 4.98 -2.95
CA LEU A 25 2.86 5.96 -1.91
C LEU A 25 4.14 6.68 -1.51
N ARG A 26 3.99 7.87 -0.96
CA ARG A 26 5.15 8.66 -0.58
C ARG A 26 4.82 9.55 0.60
N GLY A 27 5.87 10.02 1.27
CA GLY A 27 5.74 11.00 2.34
C GLY A 27 5.24 10.39 3.62
N GLU A 28 4.31 11.06 4.27
CA GLU A 28 3.85 10.66 5.59
C GLU A 28 2.40 10.19 5.52
N ILE A 29 2.16 8.98 5.98
CA ILE A 29 0.82 8.43 6.06
C ILE A 29 0.40 8.49 7.51
N ASP A 30 -0.42 9.48 7.82
CA ASP A 30 -0.79 9.79 9.19
C ASP A 30 -2.29 10.13 9.25
N LEU A 31 -2.72 10.64 10.39
CA LEU A 31 -4.11 10.94 10.62
C LEU A 31 -4.68 11.91 9.58
N LEU A 32 -3.86 12.83 9.07
CA LEU A 32 -4.33 13.83 8.10
C LEU A 32 -4.45 13.26 6.69
N THR A 33 -3.58 12.33 6.31
CA THR A 33 -3.54 11.81 4.95
C THR A 33 -4.31 10.50 4.80
N ALA A 34 -4.54 9.78 5.89
CA ALA A 34 -5.19 8.47 5.84
C ALA A 34 -6.60 8.48 5.25
N PRO A 35 -7.46 9.48 5.51
CA PRO A 35 -8.82 9.41 4.97
C PRO A 35 -8.88 9.40 3.45
N ASP A 36 -8.09 10.25 2.79
CA ASP A 36 -8.08 10.28 1.33
C ASP A 36 -7.47 9.00 0.76
N LEU A 37 -6.41 8.52 1.40
CA LEU A 37 -5.78 7.28 0.98
C LEU A 37 -6.76 6.10 1.14
N THR A 38 -7.53 6.09 2.21
CA THR A 38 -8.52 5.04 2.44
C THR A 38 -9.53 5.01 1.30
N ARG A 39 -10.04 6.17 0.90
CA ARG A 39 -11.01 6.22 -0.19
C ARG A 39 -10.40 5.73 -1.50
N PHE A 40 -9.17 6.12 -1.77
CA PHE A 40 -8.48 5.70 -2.98
C PHE A 40 -8.28 4.18 -3.01
N LEU A 41 -7.83 3.60 -1.90
CA LEU A 41 -7.62 2.16 -1.83
C LEU A 41 -8.94 1.39 -1.81
N ASP A 42 -10.00 1.96 -1.24
CA ASP A 42 -11.31 1.35 -1.32
C ASP A 42 -11.75 1.21 -2.78
N ASP A 43 -11.54 2.25 -3.59
CA ASP A 43 -11.89 2.20 -4.99
C ASP A 43 -11.09 1.11 -5.72
N LEU A 44 -9.82 0.98 -5.41
CA LEU A 44 -8.97 0.00 -6.07
C LEU A 44 -9.29 -1.44 -5.65
N THR A 45 -9.97 -1.62 -4.55
CA THR A 45 -10.29 -2.96 -4.04
C THR A 45 -11.76 -3.32 -4.25
N GLU A 46 -12.49 -2.55 -5.10
CA GLU A 46 -13.89 -2.86 -5.31
C GLU A 46 -14.14 -3.95 -6.35
N GLY A 47 -13.21 -4.19 -7.23
CA GLY A 47 -13.42 -5.13 -8.32
C GLY A 47 -13.31 -6.58 -7.89
N VAL A 48 -13.24 -7.47 -8.89
CA VAL A 48 -13.11 -8.90 -8.65
C VAL A 48 -11.64 -9.25 -8.64
N HIS A 49 -11.22 -10.01 -7.63
CA HIS A 49 -9.83 -10.47 -7.51
C HIS A 49 -8.81 -9.31 -7.55
N PRO A 50 -8.98 -8.29 -6.71
CA PRO A 50 -8.00 -7.19 -6.73
C PRO A 50 -6.62 -7.71 -6.35
N ASP A 51 -5.59 -7.27 -7.10
CA ASP A 51 -4.21 -7.67 -6.86
C ASP A 51 -3.40 -6.40 -6.78
N LEU A 52 -3.09 -5.95 -5.56
CA LEU A 52 -2.41 -4.69 -5.35
C LEU A 52 -1.03 -4.91 -4.79
N LEU A 53 -0.09 -4.11 -5.25
CA LEU A 53 1.22 -4.01 -4.65
C LEU A 53 1.40 -2.56 -4.21
N ILE A 54 1.37 -2.33 -2.91
CA ILE A 54 1.53 -0.99 -2.36
C ILE A 54 3.02 -0.75 -2.18
N ASP A 55 3.56 0.21 -2.91
CA ASP A 55 4.98 0.51 -2.89
C ASP A 55 5.25 1.59 -1.84
N LEU A 56 5.84 1.19 -0.73
CA LEU A 56 6.12 2.07 0.39
C LEU A 56 7.57 2.55 0.41
N ARG A 57 8.32 2.35 -0.67
CA ARG A 57 9.75 2.69 -0.68
C ARG A 57 10.02 4.18 -0.48
N GLN A 58 9.05 5.03 -0.81
CA GLN A 58 9.19 6.48 -0.61
C GLN A 58 8.38 7.01 0.55
N VAL A 59 7.87 6.14 1.39
CA VAL A 59 7.14 6.55 2.59
C VAL A 59 8.15 6.76 3.70
N ASP A 60 8.15 7.97 4.27
CA ASP A 60 9.08 8.33 5.33
C ASP A 60 8.51 8.05 6.72
N PHE A 61 7.21 8.03 6.85
CA PHE A 61 6.57 7.90 8.15
C PHE A 61 5.21 7.22 8.00
N LEU A 62 4.94 6.29 8.90
CA LEU A 62 3.69 5.54 8.90
C LEU A 62 3.25 5.39 10.35
N ASP A 63 2.13 5.98 10.73
CA ASP A 63 1.61 5.84 12.09
C ASP A 63 0.46 4.84 12.13
N GLY A 64 -0.22 4.76 13.26
CA GLY A 64 -1.32 3.83 13.44
C GLY A 64 -2.46 4.03 12.45
N SER A 65 -2.71 5.29 12.04
CA SER A 65 -3.75 5.55 11.04
C SER A 65 -3.37 4.94 9.70
N GLY A 66 -2.10 5.06 9.33
CA GLY A 66 -1.62 4.46 8.09
C GLY A 66 -1.68 2.94 8.13
N ILE A 67 -1.28 2.36 9.26
CA ILE A 67 -1.34 0.90 9.42
C ILE A 67 -2.79 0.43 9.29
N THR A 68 -3.73 1.12 9.94
CA THR A 68 -5.14 0.76 9.86
C THR A 68 -5.64 0.82 8.43
N THR A 69 -5.22 1.84 7.67
CA THR A 69 -5.60 1.98 6.27
C THR A 69 -5.11 0.79 5.45
N LEU A 70 -3.85 0.37 5.68
CA LEU A 70 -3.29 -0.75 4.93
C LEU A 70 -3.94 -2.08 5.32
N VAL A 71 -4.24 -2.28 6.60
CA VAL A 71 -4.94 -3.48 7.06
C VAL A 71 -6.33 -3.55 6.44
N ARG A 72 -7.03 -2.42 6.40
CA ARG A 72 -8.35 -2.36 5.79
C ARG A 72 -8.29 -2.73 4.31
N ALA A 73 -7.32 -2.17 3.57
CA ALA A 73 -7.19 -2.44 2.14
C ALA A 73 -6.92 -3.92 1.89
N ARG A 74 -6.06 -4.52 2.71
CA ARG A 74 -5.77 -5.94 2.58
C ARG A 74 -7.01 -6.78 2.85
N SER A 75 -7.75 -6.45 3.90
CA SER A 75 -8.96 -7.19 4.24
C SER A 75 -9.99 -7.13 3.12
N ARG A 76 -10.13 -5.96 2.50
CA ARG A 76 -11.06 -5.80 1.37
C ARG A 76 -10.61 -6.62 0.17
N ALA A 77 -9.30 -6.64 -0.12
CA ALA A 77 -8.80 -7.42 -1.25
C ALA A 77 -9.01 -8.92 -1.02
N VAL A 78 -8.69 -9.40 0.17
CA VAL A 78 -8.84 -10.82 0.50
C VAL A 78 -10.32 -11.22 0.48
N ALA A 79 -11.21 -10.35 0.91
CA ALA A 79 -12.65 -10.64 0.90
C ALA A 79 -13.19 -10.81 -0.53
N ARG A 80 -12.45 -10.35 -1.53
CA ARG A 80 -12.83 -10.50 -2.93
C ARG A 80 -11.90 -11.46 -3.66
N ASP A 81 -11.30 -12.38 -2.92
CA ASP A 81 -10.41 -13.40 -3.47
C ASP A 81 -9.20 -12.81 -4.16
N GLY A 82 -8.78 -11.65 -3.72
CA GLY A 82 -7.58 -10.98 -4.22
C GLY A 82 -6.47 -11.00 -3.20
N ARG A 83 -5.49 -10.14 -3.40
CA ARG A 83 -4.37 -10.04 -2.48
C ARG A 83 -3.82 -8.62 -2.44
N LEU A 84 -3.11 -8.32 -1.38
CA LEU A 84 -2.41 -7.05 -1.25
C LEU A 84 -1.05 -7.33 -0.64
N ARG A 85 0.00 -6.89 -1.33
CA ARG A 85 1.37 -7.03 -0.86
C ARG A 85 1.96 -5.65 -0.63
N LEU A 86 2.91 -5.55 0.28
CA LEU A 86 3.60 -4.29 0.56
C LEU A 86 5.05 -4.41 0.16
N LEU A 87 5.55 -3.44 -0.59
CA LEU A 87 6.96 -3.36 -0.95
C LEU A 87 7.58 -2.27 -0.09
N CYS A 88 8.52 -2.63 0.77
CA CYS A 88 9.08 -1.69 1.72
C CYS A 88 10.55 -2.01 1.95
N THR A 89 11.41 -0.98 1.88
CA THR A 89 12.83 -1.14 2.14
C THR A 89 13.32 -0.21 3.24
N HIS A 90 12.47 0.69 3.73
CA HIS A 90 12.84 1.69 4.74
C HIS A 90 12.91 1.01 6.11
N PRO A 91 14.08 0.90 6.74
CA PRO A 91 14.22 0.09 7.96
C PRO A 91 13.28 0.48 9.10
N PRO A 92 13.05 1.77 9.41
CA PRO A 92 12.10 2.09 10.47
C PRO A 92 10.69 1.60 10.19
N THR A 93 10.23 1.70 8.94
CA THR A 93 8.90 1.23 8.57
C THR A 93 8.83 -0.29 8.60
N LEU A 94 9.87 -0.96 8.11
CA LEU A 94 9.93 -2.41 8.15
C LEU A 94 9.87 -2.93 9.58
N ARG A 95 10.54 -2.23 10.50
CA ARG A 95 10.54 -2.65 11.89
C ARG A 95 9.13 -2.65 12.47
N ILE A 96 8.33 -1.64 12.12
CA ILE A 96 6.95 -1.56 12.56
C ILE A 96 6.10 -2.66 11.92
N LEU A 97 6.23 -2.85 10.60
CA LEU A 97 5.40 -3.82 9.88
C LEU A 97 5.73 -5.26 10.27
N ARG A 98 6.92 -5.50 10.82
CA ARG A 98 7.33 -6.83 11.26
C ARG A 98 7.02 -7.12 12.72
N LEU A 99 6.38 -6.19 13.44
CA LEU A 99 5.96 -6.47 14.80
C LEU A 99 5.05 -7.68 14.84
N PRO A 100 5.13 -8.50 15.88
CA PRO A 100 4.33 -9.73 15.94
C PRO A 100 2.84 -9.51 15.70
N GLU A 101 2.32 -8.37 16.15
CA GLU A 101 0.92 -8.05 16.00
C GLU A 101 0.52 -7.78 14.57
N LEU A 102 1.48 -7.41 13.71
CA LEU A 102 1.19 -6.99 12.36
C LEU A 102 1.69 -7.94 11.28
N ARG A 103 2.72 -8.72 11.57
CA ARG A 103 3.38 -9.49 10.52
C ARG A 103 2.47 -10.52 9.84
N LEU A 104 1.41 -10.94 10.52
CA LEU A 104 0.47 -11.89 9.94
C LEU A 104 -0.55 -11.23 9.04
N HIS A 105 -0.58 -9.89 9.05
CA HIS A 105 -1.54 -9.15 8.25
C HIS A 105 -0.96 -8.70 6.92
N PHE A 106 0.36 -8.84 6.70
CA PHE A 106 0.97 -8.30 5.51
C PHE A 106 1.95 -9.26 4.87
N ASP A 107 1.92 -9.31 3.54
CA ASP A 107 2.96 -9.96 2.74
C ASP A 107 3.96 -8.89 2.39
N LEU A 108 5.13 -8.94 3.01
CA LEU A 108 6.15 -7.92 2.83
C LEU A 108 7.17 -8.36 1.80
N LEU A 109 7.47 -7.46 0.85
CA LEU A 109 8.49 -7.68 -0.16
C LEU A 109 9.55 -6.62 -0.01
N GLU A 110 10.79 -6.97 -0.30
CA GLU A 110 11.89 -6.01 -0.28
C GLU A 110 12.39 -5.68 -1.68
N HIS A 111 11.88 -6.39 -2.69
CA HIS A 111 12.23 -6.15 -4.08
C HIS A 111 10.97 -6.22 -4.92
N MET A 112 10.95 -5.46 -6.01
CA MET A 112 9.84 -5.56 -6.94
C MET A 112 9.83 -6.97 -7.53
N PRO A 113 8.72 -7.69 -7.44
CA PRO A 113 8.66 -9.04 -7.97
C PRO A 113 8.64 -9.03 -9.50
N ALA A 114 9.05 -10.13 -10.11
CA ALA A 114 8.90 -10.28 -11.55
C ALA A 114 7.41 -10.27 -11.90
N PRO A 115 7.02 -9.74 -13.07
CA PRO A 115 5.62 -9.80 -13.45
C PRO A 115 5.19 -11.26 -13.61
N GLU A 116 4.00 -11.57 -13.09
CA GLU A 116 3.47 -12.92 -13.25
C GLU A 116 2.87 -13.07 -14.63
N PRO A 117 3.06 -14.21 -15.28
CA PRO A 117 2.49 -14.39 -16.60
C PRO A 117 0.97 -14.38 -16.52
N ALA A 118 0.36 -13.88 -17.59
CA ALA A 118 -1.09 -13.92 -17.70
C ALA A 118 -1.53 -15.37 -17.83
N PRO A 119 -2.67 -15.71 -17.27
CA PRO A 119 -3.17 -17.07 -17.37
C PRO A 119 -3.56 -17.46 -18.79
#